data_04224becec77089fc052e5dca61ade76
#
_entry.id   04224becec77089fc052e5dca61ade76
#
_cell.length_a   1.000
_cell.length_b   1.000
_cell.length_c   1.000
_cell.angle_alpha   90.00
_cell.angle_beta   90.00
_cell.angle_gamma   90.00
#
_symmetry.space_group_name_H-M   'P 1'
#
loop_
_entity.id
_entity.type
_entity.pdbx_description
1 polymer ?
#
loop_
_entity_poly.entity_id
_entity_poly.type
_entity_poly.pdbx_seq_one_letter_code
_entity_poly.pdbx_strand_id
1 'polypeptide(L)'
;MKCSSKKEMETAGSFTLEASMLLPWVVMLTFLLLLFSLYMSQGALLYYSSAVMAERAAYSWANSSADIRTGGYPAGQHDGLYWRLSDDALVQGLFGMASDEAGASVEVYAGMSEGEGSGAAAKLRKAAYATSAKHNAGAGELSYYNIGVKRRIDAELRSRWLAVPLVRFRGGGPAEAHVSALVVEPAEFVRAFDLIRYYAAKLQNAPEGEANYRSQAGEVLNKRKTSLGNGGSGT
;
A
#
# COMPACT_ATOMS: atom_id res chain seq x y z
N MET A 1 79.73 2.14 16.78
CA MET A 1 78.28 1.90 16.99
C MET A 1 77.43 3.12 16.62
N LYS A 2 77.43 3.57 15.37
CA LYS A 2 76.63 4.73 14.94
C LYS A 2 75.83 4.47 13.62
N CYS A 3 75.90 3.26 13.07
CA CYS A 3 75.25 2.98 11.77
C CYS A 3 73.81 2.38 11.85
N SER A 4 73.39 1.89 13.02
CA SER A 4 72.09 1.22 13.20
C SER A 4 70.91 2.23 13.34
N SER A 5 71.14 3.38 13.98
CA SER A 5 70.11 4.39 14.25
C SER A 5 69.58 5.09 13.00
N LYS A 6 70.42 5.28 11.98
CA LYS A 6 70.06 5.96 10.75
C LYS A 6 69.17 5.11 9.85
N LYS A 7 69.39 3.80 9.87
CA LYS A 7 68.60 2.84 9.07
C LYS A 7 67.20 2.62 9.63
N GLU A 8 67.04 2.70 10.96
CA GLU A 8 65.70 2.62 11.61
C GLU A 8 64.86 3.90 11.36
N MET A 9 65.46 5.06 11.27
CA MET A 9 64.78 6.31 10.95
C MET A 9 64.29 6.36 9.47
N GLU A 10 65.08 5.82 8.54
CA GLU A 10 64.67 5.76 7.12
C GLU A 10 63.55 4.78 6.89
N THR A 11 63.49 3.67 7.60
CA THR A 11 62.36 2.70 7.51
C THR A 11 61.11 3.22 8.18
N ALA A 12 61.19 3.98 9.27
CA ALA A 12 60.03 4.59 9.91
C ALA A 12 59.38 5.67 9.01
N GLY A 13 60.15 6.45 8.27
CA GLY A 13 59.65 7.44 7.32
C GLY A 13 58.93 6.80 6.10
N SER A 14 59.43 5.68 5.61
CA SER A 14 58.79 4.93 4.52
C SER A 14 57.45 4.37 4.92
N PHE A 15 57.34 3.81 6.11
CA PHE A 15 56.08 3.24 6.65
C PHE A 15 55.00 4.32 6.80
N THR A 16 55.32 5.50 7.29
CA THR A 16 54.33 6.61 7.41
C THR A 16 53.86 7.11 6.08
N LEU A 17 54.73 7.14 5.05
CA LEU A 17 54.33 7.48 3.67
C LEU A 17 53.39 6.44 3.06
N GLU A 18 53.67 5.16 3.21
CA GLU A 18 52.81 4.08 2.75
C GLU A 18 51.45 4.12 3.45
N ALA A 19 51.43 4.29 4.78
CA ALA A 19 50.20 4.39 5.55
C ALA A 19 49.35 5.62 5.13
N SER A 20 49.99 6.77 4.85
CA SER A 20 49.30 7.96 4.40
C SER A 20 48.66 7.85 3.01
N MET A 21 49.27 7.05 2.14
CA MET A 21 48.69 6.74 0.83
C MET A 21 47.50 5.75 0.91
N LEU A 22 47.55 4.79 1.85
CA LEU A 22 46.48 3.80 2.01
C LEU A 22 45.26 4.36 2.75
N LEU A 23 45.43 5.27 3.70
CA LEU A 23 44.37 5.84 4.53
C LEU A 23 43.22 6.43 3.72
N PRO A 24 43.40 7.27 2.68
CA PRO A 24 42.30 7.82 1.93
C PRO A 24 41.49 6.75 1.18
N TRP A 25 42.14 5.69 0.72
CA TRP A 25 41.46 4.56 0.07
C TRP A 25 40.61 3.76 1.05
N VAL A 26 41.14 3.51 2.25
CA VAL A 26 40.38 2.82 3.32
C VAL A 26 39.17 3.63 3.74
N VAL A 27 39.36 4.95 3.95
CA VAL A 27 38.26 5.87 4.29
C VAL A 27 37.22 5.92 3.18
N MET A 28 37.63 6.02 1.90
CA MET A 28 36.72 6.00 0.76
C MET A 28 35.92 4.71 0.69
N LEU A 29 36.58 3.56 0.87
CA LEU A 29 35.93 2.25 0.83
C LEU A 29 34.93 2.09 1.98
N THR A 30 35.29 2.46 3.19
CA THR A 30 34.38 2.40 4.35
C THR A 30 33.16 3.30 4.15
N PHE A 31 33.37 4.51 3.61
CA PHE A 31 32.26 5.42 3.31
C PHE A 31 31.33 4.87 2.22
N LEU A 32 31.90 4.22 1.20
CA LEU A 32 31.13 3.56 0.15
C LEU A 32 30.28 2.40 0.69
N LEU A 33 30.85 1.59 1.59
CA LEU A 33 30.10 0.51 2.26
C LEU A 33 28.99 1.05 3.14
N LEU A 34 29.20 2.15 3.86
CA LEU A 34 28.15 2.81 4.64
C LEU A 34 27.00 3.33 3.75
N LEU A 35 27.34 4.01 2.64
CA LEU A 35 26.34 4.47 1.68
C LEU A 35 25.56 3.31 1.06
N PHE A 36 26.24 2.21 0.75
CA PHE A 36 25.59 1.02 0.21
C PHE A 36 24.64 0.38 1.23
N SER A 37 25.06 0.30 2.50
CA SER A 37 24.21 -0.18 3.60
C SER A 37 22.96 0.68 3.79
N LEU A 38 23.10 2.01 3.76
CA LEU A 38 21.97 2.94 3.81
C LEU A 38 21.02 2.75 2.62
N TYR A 39 21.59 2.56 1.44
CA TYR A 39 20.79 2.32 0.22
C TYR A 39 19.94 1.06 0.35
N MET A 40 20.54 -0.06 0.77
CA MET A 40 19.82 -1.32 0.94
C MET A 40 18.77 -1.26 2.06
N SER A 41 19.11 -0.63 3.19
CA SER A 41 18.18 -0.49 4.32
C SER A 41 16.96 0.38 3.96
N GLN A 42 17.14 1.45 3.19
CA GLN A 42 16.04 2.31 2.75
C GLN A 42 15.05 1.54 1.86
N GLY A 43 15.54 0.75 0.90
CA GLY A 43 14.68 -0.09 0.07
C GLY A 43 13.90 -1.12 0.88
N ALA A 44 14.55 -1.78 1.83
CA ALA A 44 13.91 -2.76 2.72
C ALA A 44 12.84 -2.11 3.62
N LEU A 45 13.11 -0.94 4.18
CA LEU A 45 12.16 -0.21 5.01
C LEU A 45 10.95 0.26 4.21
N LEU A 46 11.15 0.72 2.98
CA LEU A 46 10.06 1.14 2.11
C LEU A 46 9.16 -0.04 1.74
N TYR A 47 9.76 -1.18 1.37
CA TYR A 47 9.02 -2.41 1.11
C TYR A 47 8.25 -2.89 2.34
N TYR A 48 8.89 -2.88 3.51
CA TYR A 48 8.24 -3.24 4.77
C TYR A 48 7.05 -2.33 5.09
N SER A 49 7.21 -1.01 4.89
CA SER A 49 6.13 -0.04 5.12
C SER A 49 4.94 -0.28 4.19
N SER A 50 5.19 -0.53 2.89
CA SER A 50 4.12 -0.83 1.94
C SER A 50 3.45 -2.17 2.24
N ALA A 51 4.20 -3.20 2.64
CA ALA A 51 3.65 -4.49 3.04
C ALA A 51 2.75 -4.37 4.27
N VAL A 52 3.23 -3.71 5.33
CA VAL A 52 2.44 -3.49 6.55
C VAL A 52 1.17 -2.67 6.25
N MET A 53 1.25 -1.68 5.37
CA MET A 53 0.10 -0.87 4.99
C MET A 53 -0.95 -1.71 4.24
N ALA A 54 -0.55 -2.46 3.23
CA ALA A 54 -1.44 -3.31 2.45
C ALA A 54 -2.07 -4.43 3.30
N GLU A 55 -1.26 -5.15 4.08
CA GLU A 55 -1.72 -6.27 4.89
C GLU A 55 -2.67 -5.83 6.02
N ARG A 56 -2.37 -4.73 6.69
CA ARG A 56 -3.24 -4.21 7.76
C ARG A 56 -4.54 -3.66 7.21
N ALA A 57 -4.50 -2.97 6.08
CA ALA A 57 -5.70 -2.54 5.39
C ALA A 57 -6.56 -3.74 4.98
N ALA A 58 -5.96 -4.80 4.43
CA ALA A 58 -6.66 -6.02 4.06
C ALA A 58 -7.26 -6.76 5.26
N TYR A 59 -6.51 -6.84 6.36
CA TYR A 59 -6.95 -7.49 7.60
C TYR A 59 -8.12 -6.77 8.28
N SER A 60 -8.09 -5.43 8.30
CA SER A 60 -9.15 -4.63 8.93
C SER A 60 -10.32 -4.32 8.00
N TRP A 61 -10.29 -4.81 6.76
CA TRP A 61 -11.30 -4.48 5.73
C TRP A 61 -12.71 -4.89 6.09
N ALA A 62 -12.84 -5.99 6.82
CA ALA A 62 -14.13 -6.58 7.21
C ALA A 62 -14.98 -5.66 8.10
N ASN A 63 -14.36 -4.83 8.92
CA ASN A 63 -15.06 -3.99 9.87
C ASN A 63 -14.42 -2.61 9.98
N SER A 64 -15.18 -1.56 9.67
CA SER A 64 -14.72 -0.16 9.79
C SER A 64 -14.36 0.26 11.21
N SER A 65 -15.00 -0.38 12.21
CA SER A 65 -14.73 -0.12 13.62
C SER A 65 -13.50 -0.83 14.17
N ALA A 66 -12.86 -1.71 13.35
CA ALA A 66 -11.67 -2.42 13.78
C ALA A 66 -10.48 -1.46 13.93
N ASP A 67 -9.72 -1.70 15.01
CA ASP A 67 -8.42 -1.05 15.18
C ASP A 67 -7.43 -1.65 14.16
N ILE A 68 -6.83 -0.81 13.34
CA ILE A 68 -5.88 -1.21 12.28
C ILE A 68 -4.67 -1.98 12.83
N ARG A 69 -4.31 -1.77 14.10
CA ARG A 69 -3.12 -2.36 14.72
C ARG A 69 -3.39 -3.71 15.36
N THR A 70 -4.51 -3.82 16.05
CA THR A 70 -4.87 -4.99 16.86
C THR A 70 -5.93 -5.85 16.20
N GLY A 71 -6.69 -5.28 15.25
CA GLY A 71 -7.87 -5.92 14.67
C GLY A 71 -9.06 -6.00 15.63
N GLY A 72 -8.90 -5.54 16.88
CA GLY A 72 -9.95 -5.55 17.88
C GLY A 72 -11.04 -4.51 17.57
N TYR A 73 -12.28 -4.83 17.88
CA TYR A 73 -13.40 -3.92 17.76
C TYR A 73 -14.38 -4.11 18.92
N PRO A 74 -15.10 -3.04 19.32
CA PRO A 74 -16.09 -3.12 20.40
C PRO A 74 -17.22 -4.09 20.05
N ALA A 75 -17.72 -4.80 21.04
CA ALA A 75 -18.83 -5.74 20.86
C ALA A 75 -20.07 -5.03 20.31
N GLY A 76 -20.67 -5.60 19.27
CA GLY A 76 -21.87 -5.06 18.63
C GLY A 76 -21.62 -3.98 17.56
N GLN A 77 -20.38 -3.55 17.35
CA GLN A 77 -20.03 -2.63 16.27
C GLN A 77 -19.54 -3.41 15.04
N HIS A 78 -20.44 -3.62 14.10
CA HIS A 78 -20.16 -4.32 12.84
C HIS A 78 -20.66 -3.49 11.67
N ASP A 79 -19.94 -3.55 10.55
CA ASP A 79 -20.43 -3.01 9.31
C ASP A 79 -21.65 -3.82 8.84
N GLY A 80 -22.73 -3.10 8.48
CA GLY A 80 -23.95 -3.76 8.00
C GLY A 80 -23.74 -4.55 6.72
N LEU A 81 -24.53 -5.60 6.49
CA LEU A 81 -24.44 -6.43 5.29
C LEU A 81 -24.61 -5.61 4.00
N TYR A 82 -25.48 -4.60 4.03
CA TYR A 82 -25.76 -3.74 2.88
C TYR A 82 -24.59 -2.83 2.47
N TRP A 83 -23.69 -2.49 3.41
CA TRP A 83 -22.48 -1.75 3.09
C TRP A 83 -21.65 -2.46 2.01
N ARG A 84 -21.51 -3.76 2.10
CA ARG A 84 -20.71 -4.55 1.17
C ARG A 84 -21.33 -4.69 -0.20
N LEU A 85 -22.66 -4.64 -0.29
CA LEU A 85 -23.37 -4.71 -1.56
C LEU A 85 -23.24 -3.42 -2.37
N SER A 86 -23.29 -2.27 -1.70
CA SER A 86 -23.33 -0.95 -2.37
C SER A 86 -21.96 -0.28 -2.44
N ASP A 87 -21.25 -0.23 -1.31
CA ASP A 87 -20.04 0.59 -1.18
C ASP A 87 -18.76 -0.19 -1.50
N ASP A 88 -18.80 -1.52 -1.44
CA ASP A 88 -17.67 -2.40 -1.76
C ASP A 88 -17.63 -2.80 -3.26
N ALA A 89 -18.45 -2.17 -4.09
CA ALA A 89 -18.57 -2.41 -5.53
C ALA A 89 -18.82 -3.89 -5.93
N LEU A 90 -19.25 -4.76 -4.99
CA LEU A 90 -19.48 -6.18 -5.25
C LEU A 90 -20.52 -6.39 -6.38
N VAL A 91 -21.62 -5.66 -6.30
CA VAL A 91 -22.71 -5.77 -7.29
C VAL A 91 -22.28 -5.21 -8.65
N GLN A 92 -21.49 -4.14 -8.66
CA GLN A 92 -20.95 -3.57 -9.89
C GLN A 92 -19.98 -4.54 -10.59
N GLY A 93 -19.12 -5.20 -9.81
CA GLY A 93 -18.22 -6.24 -10.32
C GLY A 93 -18.96 -7.44 -10.90
N LEU A 94 -20.08 -7.85 -10.28
CA LEU A 94 -20.93 -8.95 -10.74
C LEU A 94 -21.58 -8.69 -12.10
N PHE A 95 -22.04 -7.47 -12.32
CA PHE A 95 -22.71 -7.12 -13.58
C PHE A 95 -21.74 -6.70 -14.69
N GLY A 96 -20.41 -6.83 -14.47
CA GLY A 96 -19.40 -6.43 -15.44
C GLY A 96 -19.39 -4.92 -15.74
N MET A 97 -19.99 -4.13 -14.83
CA MET A 97 -19.98 -2.67 -14.88
C MET A 97 -18.78 -2.05 -14.14
N ALA A 98 -18.01 -2.89 -13.47
CA ALA A 98 -16.72 -2.50 -12.95
C ALA A 98 -15.74 -2.45 -14.13
N SER A 99 -15.42 -1.27 -14.62
CA SER A 99 -14.14 -1.05 -15.29
C SER A 99 -13.01 -1.48 -14.34
N ASP A 100 -11.84 -1.82 -14.86
CA ASP A 100 -10.65 -2.12 -14.04
C ASP A 100 -10.31 -0.98 -13.07
N GLU A 101 -10.94 0.19 -13.24
CA GLU A 101 -10.89 1.38 -12.40
C GLU A 101 -11.96 1.44 -11.28
N ALA A 102 -12.81 0.41 -11.10
CA ALA A 102 -13.86 0.40 -10.07
C ALA A 102 -13.31 0.16 -8.66
N GLY A 103 -12.17 0.73 -8.37
CA GLY A 103 -11.52 0.73 -7.08
C GLY A 103 -11.59 2.11 -6.43
N ALA A 104 -11.46 2.16 -5.12
CA ALA A 104 -11.15 3.38 -4.40
C ALA A 104 -9.65 3.50 -4.30
N SER A 105 -9.10 4.69 -4.54
CA SER A 105 -7.70 5.00 -4.29
C SER A 105 -7.57 6.20 -3.38
N VAL A 106 -6.51 6.24 -2.58
CA VAL A 106 -6.20 7.31 -1.65
C VAL A 106 -4.72 7.61 -1.70
N GLU A 107 -4.39 8.88 -1.87
CA GLU A 107 -3.01 9.34 -1.78
C GLU A 107 -2.51 9.29 -0.34
N VAL A 108 -1.31 8.76 -0.17
CA VAL A 108 -0.59 8.66 1.10
C VAL A 108 0.51 9.70 1.11
N TYR A 109 0.52 10.57 2.11
CA TYR A 109 1.56 11.57 2.31
C TYR A 109 1.81 11.85 3.79
N ALA A 110 2.96 12.37 4.10
CA ALA A 110 3.32 12.73 5.47
C ALA A 110 2.41 13.85 6.00
N GLY A 111 1.77 13.63 7.16
CA GLY A 111 0.86 14.61 7.77
C GLY A 111 -0.58 14.55 7.26
N MET A 112 -0.98 13.49 6.54
CA MET A 112 -2.40 13.29 6.22
C MET A 112 -3.23 13.18 7.51
N SER A 113 -4.46 13.65 7.47
CA SER A 113 -5.42 13.52 8.58
C SER A 113 -6.25 12.25 8.44
N GLU A 114 -6.73 11.75 9.57
CA GLU A 114 -7.76 10.72 9.59
C GLU A 114 -9.04 11.33 9.01
N GLY A 115 -9.30 11.11 7.74
CA GLY A 115 -10.46 11.70 7.07
C GLY A 115 -11.75 11.06 7.54
N GLU A 116 -12.75 11.89 7.85
CA GLU A 116 -14.11 11.46 8.06
C GLU A 116 -14.74 11.05 6.72
N GLY A 117 -15.56 10.02 6.73
CA GLY A 117 -16.27 9.55 5.55
C GLY A 117 -16.76 8.12 5.72
N SER A 118 -17.61 7.69 4.81
CA SER A 118 -18.10 6.32 4.69
C SER A 118 -17.54 5.67 3.43
N GLY A 119 -17.50 4.35 3.41
CA GLY A 119 -17.13 3.57 2.23
C GLY A 119 -15.65 3.17 2.14
N ALA A 120 -15.26 2.65 1.00
CA ALA A 120 -13.94 2.08 0.75
C ALA A 120 -12.81 3.12 0.91
N ALA A 121 -13.00 4.34 0.41
CA ALA A 121 -12.01 5.41 0.50
C ALA A 121 -11.72 5.82 1.96
N ALA A 122 -12.75 5.86 2.82
CA ALA A 122 -12.57 6.18 4.24
C ALA A 122 -11.76 5.08 4.96
N LYS A 123 -12.03 3.81 4.65
CA LYS A 123 -11.25 2.68 5.19
C LYS A 123 -9.78 2.73 4.76
N LEU A 124 -9.52 3.04 3.48
CA LEU A 124 -8.16 3.22 2.98
C LEU A 124 -7.45 4.38 3.68
N ARG A 125 -8.13 5.53 3.87
CA ARG A 125 -7.57 6.68 4.58
C ARG A 125 -7.22 6.33 6.03
N LYS A 126 -8.12 5.65 6.74
CA LYS A 126 -7.88 5.20 8.11
C LYS A 126 -6.65 4.28 8.18
N ALA A 127 -6.53 3.33 7.25
CA ALA A 127 -5.39 2.43 7.17
C ALA A 127 -4.09 3.17 6.83
N ALA A 128 -4.12 4.06 5.85
CA ALA A 128 -2.99 4.89 5.46
C ALA A 128 -2.53 5.79 6.61
N TYR A 129 -3.44 6.48 7.29
CA TYR A 129 -3.14 7.33 8.45
C TYR A 129 -2.48 6.55 9.58
N ALA A 130 -3.08 5.43 9.99
CA ALA A 130 -2.57 4.61 11.10
C ALA A 130 -1.18 4.02 10.85
N THR A 131 -0.82 3.81 9.58
CA THR A 131 0.47 3.23 9.18
C THR A 131 1.50 4.29 8.81
N SER A 132 1.12 5.37 8.11
CA SER A 132 2.02 6.45 7.69
C SER A 132 2.61 7.22 8.88
N ALA A 133 1.81 7.48 9.90
CA ALA A 133 2.23 8.21 11.11
C ALA A 133 3.40 7.54 11.85
N LYS A 134 3.58 6.22 11.70
CA LYS A 134 4.62 5.47 12.43
C LYS A 134 5.90 5.21 11.65
N HIS A 135 5.79 5.08 10.34
CA HIS A 135 6.88 4.52 9.55
C HIS A 135 7.59 5.54 8.67
N ASN A 136 7.26 6.84 8.80
CA ASN A 136 7.79 7.87 7.90
C ASN A 136 7.75 7.38 6.44
N ALA A 137 6.64 6.66 6.13
CA ALA A 137 6.39 6.13 4.82
C ALA A 137 6.46 7.28 3.82
N GLY A 138 7.15 7.10 2.72
CA GLY A 138 7.20 8.10 1.65
C GLY A 138 5.81 8.54 1.19
N ALA A 139 5.72 9.32 0.16
CA ALA A 139 4.47 9.60 -0.53
C ALA A 139 4.09 8.41 -1.42
N GLY A 140 2.80 8.20 -1.64
CA GLY A 140 2.36 7.10 -2.50
C GLY A 140 0.87 7.00 -2.65
N GLU A 141 0.38 5.83 -3.02
CA GLU A 141 -1.02 5.56 -3.24
C GLU A 141 -1.41 4.21 -2.62
N LEU A 142 -2.58 4.17 -2.03
CA LEU A 142 -3.21 2.96 -1.52
C LEU A 142 -4.51 2.74 -2.29
N SER A 143 -4.60 1.65 -3.03
CA SER A 143 -5.71 1.35 -3.93
C SER A 143 -6.41 0.06 -3.54
N TYR A 144 -7.72 0.04 -3.65
CA TYR A 144 -8.56 -1.13 -3.43
C TYR A 144 -9.24 -1.56 -4.72
N TYR A 145 -9.15 -2.84 -5.05
CA TYR A 145 -9.77 -3.44 -6.22
C TYR A 145 -10.71 -4.58 -5.82
N ASN A 146 -11.90 -4.57 -6.37
CA ASN A 146 -12.88 -5.63 -6.17
C ASN A 146 -13.40 -6.15 -7.52
N ILE A 147 -13.03 -7.38 -7.83
CA ILE A 147 -13.49 -8.09 -9.05
C ILE A 147 -14.52 -9.19 -8.65
N GLY A 148 -15.37 -8.90 -7.68
CA GLY A 148 -16.39 -9.81 -7.19
C GLY A 148 -15.83 -10.90 -6.27
N VAL A 149 -15.14 -11.90 -6.80
CA VAL A 149 -14.57 -13.01 -6.01
C VAL A 149 -13.20 -12.66 -5.43
N LYS A 150 -12.41 -11.88 -6.15
CA LYS A 150 -11.06 -11.48 -5.75
C LYS A 150 -11.04 -10.01 -5.33
N ARG A 151 -10.71 -9.77 -4.07
CA ARG A 151 -10.52 -8.43 -3.52
C ARG A 151 -9.04 -8.25 -3.16
N ARG A 152 -8.48 -7.11 -3.54
CA ARG A 152 -7.06 -6.83 -3.43
C ARG A 152 -6.83 -5.39 -2.99
N ILE A 153 -5.85 -5.19 -2.14
CA ILE A 153 -5.36 -3.88 -1.76
C ILE A 153 -3.92 -3.78 -2.22
N ASP A 154 -3.63 -2.76 -3.01
CA ASP A 154 -2.31 -2.46 -3.52
C ASP A 154 -1.77 -1.20 -2.83
N ALA A 155 -0.57 -1.30 -2.27
CA ALA A 155 0.15 -0.16 -1.68
C ALA A 155 1.39 0.13 -2.52
N GLU A 156 1.44 1.31 -3.09
CA GLU A 156 2.59 1.84 -3.81
C GLU A 156 3.17 3.01 -3.03
N LEU A 157 4.40 2.87 -2.55
CA LEU A 157 5.10 3.91 -1.82
C LEU A 157 6.35 4.32 -2.56
N ARG A 158 6.64 5.63 -2.55
CA ARG A 158 7.78 6.26 -3.18
C ARG A 158 8.52 7.13 -2.17
N SER A 159 9.83 7.05 -2.16
CA SER A 159 10.68 7.87 -1.30
C SER A 159 11.89 8.39 -2.04
N ARG A 160 12.40 9.55 -1.62
CA ARG A 160 13.67 10.06 -2.14
C ARG A 160 14.82 9.25 -1.55
N TRP A 161 15.78 8.92 -2.39
CA TRP A 161 17.00 8.26 -1.93
C TRP A 161 17.83 9.16 -1.02
N LEU A 162 18.24 8.62 0.13
CA LEU A 162 19.20 9.30 1.03
C LEU A 162 20.63 9.25 0.48
N ALA A 163 20.99 8.17 -0.19
CA ALA A 163 22.30 7.97 -0.80
C ALA A 163 22.37 8.52 -2.23
N VAL A 164 22.21 9.84 -2.40
CA VAL A 164 22.20 10.53 -3.70
C VAL A 164 23.35 10.13 -4.64
N PRO A 165 24.61 9.95 -4.20
CA PRO A 165 25.70 9.54 -5.09
C PRO A 165 25.45 8.20 -5.77
N LEU A 166 24.84 7.23 -5.07
CA LEU A 166 24.57 5.89 -5.61
C LEU A 166 23.40 5.88 -6.60
N VAL A 167 22.47 6.81 -6.49
CA VAL A 167 21.33 6.94 -7.40
C VAL A 167 21.76 7.20 -8.83
N ARG A 168 22.83 7.97 -9.02
CA ARG A 168 23.39 8.29 -10.35
C ARG A 168 23.86 7.03 -11.09
N PHE A 169 24.40 6.04 -10.36
CA PHE A 169 24.83 4.77 -10.96
C PHE A 169 23.67 3.88 -11.41
N ARG A 170 22.48 4.07 -10.80
CA ARG A 170 21.28 3.30 -11.13
C ARG A 170 20.43 3.93 -12.25
N GLY A 171 20.76 5.13 -12.74
CA GLY A 171 19.98 5.81 -13.77
C GLY A 171 18.94 6.80 -13.25
N GLY A 172 18.95 7.12 -11.95
CA GLY A 172 18.03 8.06 -11.33
C GLY A 172 16.68 7.42 -10.96
N GLY A 173 15.79 8.24 -10.40
CA GLY A 173 14.46 7.82 -9.98
C GLY A 173 14.33 7.67 -8.46
N PRO A 174 13.09 7.77 -7.92
CA PRO A 174 12.81 7.54 -6.52
C PRO A 174 12.99 6.06 -6.14
N ALA A 175 13.07 5.79 -4.83
CA ALA A 175 12.87 4.45 -4.34
C ALA A 175 11.36 4.14 -4.42
N GLU A 176 11.00 3.04 -5.02
CA GLU A 176 9.60 2.60 -5.19
C GLU A 176 9.44 1.20 -4.59
N ALA A 177 8.32 1.00 -3.92
CA ALA A 177 7.91 -0.31 -3.42
C ALA A 177 6.43 -0.49 -3.70
N HIS A 178 6.07 -1.59 -4.34
CA HIS A 178 4.71 -1.99 -4.61
C HIS A 178 4.43 -3.33 -3.94
N VAL A 179 3.37 -3.38 -3.14
CA VAL A 179 2.94 -4.61 -2.45
C VAL A 179 1.43 -4.75 -2.58
N SER A 180 1.01 -5.97 -2.84
CA SER A 180 -0.38 -6.36 -3.00
C SER A 180 -0.79 -7.34 -1.91
N ALA A 181 -1.89 -7.06 -1.21
CA ALA A 181 -2.48 -7.93 -0.21
C ALA A 181 -3.90 -8.34 -0.58
N LEU A 182 -4.22 -9.61 -0.42
CA LEU A 182 -5.57 -10.12 -0.67
C LEU A 182 -6.43 -9.93 0.58
N VAL A 183 -7.64 -9.44 0.37
CA VAL A 183 -8.67 -9.41 1.43
C VAL A 183 -9.30 -10.79 1.52
N VAL A 184 -8.92 -11.56 2.56
CA VAL A 184 -9.36 -12.93 2.76
C VAL A 184 -10.34 -12.98 3.94
N GLU A 185 -11.62 -13.18 3.62
CA GLU A 185 -12.68 -13.37 4.60
C GLU A 185 -13.52 -14.58 4.22
N PRO A 186 -13.32 -15.74 4.86
CA PRO A 186 -13.99 -16.99 4.47
C PRO A 186 -15.52 -16.89 4.53
N ALA A 187 -16.08 -16.27 5.55
CA ALA A 187 -17.51 -16.13 5.70
C ALA A 187 -18.13 -15.27 4.60
N GLU A 188 -17.46 -14.18 4.24
CA GLU A 188 -17.92 -13.28 3.18
C GLU A 188 -17.71 -13.87 1.80
N PHE A 189 -16.66 -14.67 1.62
CA PHE A 189 -16.47 -15.41 0.38
C PHE A 189 -17.65 -16.33 0.07
N VAL A 190 -18.09 -17.11 1.06
CA VAL A 190 -19.26 -18.01 0.90
C VAL A 190 -20.53 -17.22 0.59
N ARG A 191 -20.78 -16.12 1.33
CA ARG A 191 -21.93 -15.24 1.08
C ARG A 191 -21.88 -14.58 -0.30
N ALA A 192 -20.73 -14.08 -0.70
CA ALA A 192 -20.53 -13.49 -2.02
C ALA A 192 -20.76 -14.52 -3.12
N PHE A 193 -20.27 -15.74 -2.94
CA PHE A 193 -20.46 -16.83 -3.89
C PHE A 193 -21.94 -17.23 -4.04
N ASP A 194 -22.67 -17.35 -2.93
CA ASP A 194 -24.11 -17.64 -2.96
C ASP A 194 -24.90 -16.51 -3.63
N LEU A 195 -24.53 -15.27 -3.38
CA LEU A 195 -25.12 -14.10 -4.03
C LEU A 195 -24.87 -14.11 -5.55
N ILE A 196 -23.63 -14.38 -5.95
CA ILE A 196 -23.25 -14.52 -7.37
C ILE A 196 -24.09 -15.59 -8.05
N ARG A 197 -24.19 -16.76 -7.43
CA ARG A 197 -24.96 -17.88 -7.95
C ARG A 197 -26.44 -17.52 -8.08
N TYR A 198 -27.01 -16.85 -7.08
CA TYR A 198 -28.40 -16.40 -7.10
C TYR A 198 -28.67 -15.42 -8.26
N TYR A 199 -27.83 -14.40 -8.41
CA TYR A 199 -28.02 -13.43 -9.48
C TYR A 199 -27.69 -13.97 -10.85
N ALA A 200 -26.74 -14.88 -11.00
CA ALA A 200 -26.47 -15.57 -12.26
C ALA A 200 -27.68 -16.40 -12.71
N ALA A 201 -28.28 -17.16 -11.80
CA ALA A 201 -29.49 -17.90 -12.08
C ALA A 201 -30.68 -16.98 -12.43
N LYS A 202 -30.80 -15.84 -11.77
CA LYS A 202 -31.85 -14.85 -12.06
C LYS A 202 -31.64 -14.17 -13.41
N LEU A 203 -30.42 -13.87 -13.80
CA LEU A 203 -30.06 -13.35 -15.12
C LEU A 203 -30.40 -14.33 -16.24
N GLN A 204 -30.03 -15.61 -16.07
CA GLN A 204 -30.34 -16.65 -17.05
C GLN A 204 -31.82 -16.85 -17.26
N ASN A 205 -32.61 -16.68 -16.20
CA ASN A 205 -34.06 -16.89 -16.21
C ASN A 205 -34.88 -15.60 -16.36
N ALA A 206 -34.23 -14.47 -16.68
CA ALA A 206 -34.91 -13.18 -16.82
C ALA A 206 -35.85 -13.18 -18.04
N PRO A 207 -37.17 -12.94 -17.87
CA PRO A 207 -38.16 -12.97 -18.95
C PRO A 207 -37.91 -11.89 -20.01
N GLU A 208 -37.24 -10.81 -19.66
CA GLU A 208 -36.95 -9.68 -20.56
C GLU A 208 -35.57 -9.81 -21.28
N GLY A 209 -34.85 -10.89 -21.04
CA GLY A 209 -33.53 -11.14 -21.57
C GLY A 209 -32.40 -10.56 -20.68
N GLU A 210 -31.23 -11.20 -20.73
CA GLU A 210 -30.07 -10.87 -19.90
C GLU A 210 -29.61 -9.41 -20.07
N ALA A 211 -29.59 -8.89 -21.30
CA ALA A 211 -29.13 -7.55 -21.61
C ALA A 211 -30.00 -6.45 -20.98
N ASN A 212 -31.34 -6.63 -21.06
CA ASN A 212 -32.29 -5.68 -20.48
C ASN A 212 -32.24 -5.68 -18.96
N TYR A 213 -32.16 -6.85 -18.34
CA TYR A 213 -32.04 -6.95 -16.90
C TYR A 213 -30.73 -6.33 -16.39
N ARG A 214 -29.62 -6.52 -17.11
CA ARG A 214 -28.32 -5.93 -16.80
C ARG A 214 -28.37 -4.39 -16.89
N SER A 215 -29.03 -3.85 -17.92
CA SER A 215 -29.20 -2.41 -18.09
C SER A 215 -30.03 -1.78 -16.97
N GLN A 216 -31.18 -2.40 -16.63
CA GLN A 216 -32.05 -1.92 -15.53
C GLN A 216 -31.34 -1.99 -14.17
N ALA A 217 -30.62 -3.08 -13.89
CA ALA A 217 -29.83 -3.19 -12.67
C ALA A 217 -28.75 -2.10 -12.58
N GLY A 218 -28.09 -1.78 -13.70
CA GLY A 218 -27.11 -0.71 -13.80
C GLY A 218 -27.69 0.67 -13.51
N GLU A 219 -28.86 0.94 -14.04
CA GLU A 219 -29.57 2.21 -13.80
C GLU A 219 -29.94 2.39 -12.31
N VAL A 220 -30.50 1.36 -11.70
CA VAL A 220 -30.86 1.36 -10.27
C VAL A 220 -29.63 1.57 -9.39
N LEU A 221 -28.51 0.91 -9.68
CA LEU A 221 -27.26 1.05 -8.93
C LEU A 221 -26.67 2.45 -9.08
N ASN A 222 -26.65 3.00 -10.27
CA ASN A 222 -26.17 4.36 -10.52
C ASN A 222 -27.06 5.40 -9.81
N LYS A 223 -28.37 5.25 -9.85
CA LYS A 223 -29.31 6.12 -9.15
C LYS A 223 -29.09 6.12 -7.65
N ARG A 224 -28.82 4.94 -7.06
CA ARG A 224 -28.49 4.81 -5.64
C ARG A 224 -27.15 5.43 -5.29
N LYS A 225 -26.12 5.25 -6.12
CA LYS A 225 -24.80 5.86 -5.93
C LYS A 225 -24.89 7.39 -5.93
N THR A 226 -25.67 7.96 -6.82
CA THR A 226 -25.91 9.42 -6.90
C THR A 226 -26.67 9.93 -5.67
N SER A 227 -27.65 9.16 -5.15
CA SER A 227 -28.40 9.55 -3.95
C SER A 227 -27.54 9.52 -2.68
N LEU A 228 -26.59 8.59 -2.57
CA LEU A 228 -25.67 8.50 -1.45
C LEU A 228 -24.56 9.56 -1.51
N GLY A 229 -24.12 9.93 -2.72
CA GLY A 229 -23.13 10.99 -2.92
C GLY A 229 -23.68 12.41 -2.63
N ASN A 230 -24.99 12.62 -2.77
CA ASN A 230 -25.64 13.91 -2.50
C ASN A 230 -26.11 14.07 -1.05
N GLY A 231 -26.13 13.01 -0.25
CA GLY A 231 -26.55 13.03 1.17
C GLY A 231 -25.47 13.52 2.15
N GLY A 232 -24.25 13.79 1.69
CA GLY A 232 -23.11 14.21 2.52
C GLY A 232 -22.88 15.73 2.63
N SER A 233 -23.74 16.57 2.04
CA SER A 233 -23.56 18.05 2.07
C SER A 233 -24.71 18.79 2.73
N GLY A 234 -25.31 18.26 3.79
CA GLY A 234 -26.37 18.95 4.49
C GLY A 234 -26.51 18.50 5.94
N THR A 235 -25.76 19.09 6.80
CA THR A 235 -26.00 19.67 8.14
C THR A 235 -24.69 19.86 8.88
#